data_c363c523c5fc82801d775528fe59a8fb
#
_entry.id   c363c523c5fc82801d775528fe59a8fb
#
_cell.length_a   1.000
_cell.length_b   1.000
_cell.length_c   1.000
_cell.angle_alpha   90.00
_cell.angle_beta   90.00
_cell.angle_gamma   90.00
#
_symmetry.space_group_name_H-M   'P 1'
#
loop_
_entity.id
_entity.type
_entity.pdbx_description
1 polymer ?
#
loop_
_entity_poly.entity_id
_entity_poly.type
_entity_poly.pdbx_seq_one_letter_code
_entity_poly.pdbx_strand_id
1 'polypeptide(L)'
;IMILPFINKKEAYSIIRKLIPEMQFNSITENVPKRGYHRHFFIPSIILILGATIGAYYWSIWSYMIAIIMIIFMAIHAYVYISVSGLCNRKNEIALRQVSIMHINSYYFKKDKIIGMNVNQNPLLEKSHLAHLHFIIAKGAVNEDIKLKYASEKQVQLNIETYLGGSKIE
;
A
#
# COMPACT_ATOMS: atom_id res chain seq x y z
N ILE A 1 14.45 14.78 0.69
CA ILE A 1 15.52 15.21 1.62
C ILE A 1 15.67 14.09 2.62
N MET A 2 16.84 13.43 2.64
CA MET A 2 17.16 12.39 3.63
C MET A 2 17.59 13.13 4.91
N ILE A 3 16.71 13.16 5.90
CA ILE A 3 16.96 13.97 7.12
C ILE A 3 17.85 13.23 8.12
N LEU A 4 17.79 11.88 8.15
CA LEU A 4 18.45 11.07 9.18
C LEU A 4 18.86 9.69 8.62
N PRO A 5 20.09 9.53 8.09
CA PRO A 5 20.50 8.29 7.42
C PRO A 5 20.82 7.11 8.35
N PHE A 6 21.11 7.34 9.66
CA PHE A 6 21.61 6.30 10.58
C PHE A 6 20.94 6.27 11.96
N ILE A 7 19.68 6.65 12.07
CA ILE A 7 18.97 6.68 13.36
C ILE A 7 17.94 5.57 13.45
N ASN A 8 17.78 5.01 14.63
CA ASN A 8 16.80 3.99 14.92
C ASN A 8 15.38 4.54 14.72
N LYS A 9 14.47 3.76 14.12
CA LYS A 9 13.11 4.19 13.76
C LYS A 9 12.36 4.89 14.91
N LYS A 10 12.52 4.41 16.14
CA LYS A 10 11.86 5.01 17.33
C LYS A 10 12.39 6.42 17.65
N GLU A 11 13.69 6.61 17.51
CA GLU A 11 14.35 7.90 17.76
C GLU A 11 14.05 8.89 16.63
N ALA A 12 14.01 8.42 15.39
CA ALA A 12 13.63 9.23 14.24
C ALA A 12 12.25 9.88 14.43
N TYR A 13 11.25 9.12 14.88
CA TYR A 13 9.91 9.66 15.13
C TYR A 13 9.90 10.72 16.24
N SER A 14 10.72 10.58 17.30
CA SER A 14 10.78 11.54 18.38
C SER A 14 11.41 12.87 17.92
N ILE A 15 12.42 12.80 17.06
CA ILE A 15 13.10 13.98 16.50
C ILE A 15 12.20 14.69 15.48
N ILE A 16 11.57 13.94 14.57
CA ILE A 16 10.67 14.52 13.56
C ILE A 16 9.47 15.20 14.22
N ARG A 17 8.91 14.61 15.30
CA ARG A 17 7.82 15.23 16.07
C ARG A 17 8.23 16.56 16.72
N LYS A 18 9.48 16.71 17.14
CA LYS A 18 10.00 18.00 17.65
C LYS A 18 10.15 19.05 16.55
N LEU A 19 10.50 18.62 15.32
CA LEU A 19 10.69 19.50 14.17
C LEU A 19 9.37 19.93 13.53
N ILE A 20 8.35 19.06 13.57
CA ILE A 20 7.04 19.30 12.96
C ILE A 20 5.96 18.99 14.01
N PRO A 21 5.70 19.89 14.97
CA PRO A 21 4.75 19.66 16.06
C PRO A 21 3.30 19.54 15.58
N GLU A 22 3.00 20.04 14.39
CA GLU A 22 1.67 19.98 13.78
C GLU A 22 1.26 18.57 13.33
N MET A 23 2.21 17.66 13.14
CA MET A 23 1.97 16.27 12.73
C MET A 23 2.18 15.31 13.90
N GLN A 24 1.19 14.48 14.16
CA GLN A 24 1.23 13.58 15.32
C GLN A 24 2.04 12.29 15.07
N PHE A 25 2.33 11.94 13.82
CA PHE A 25 3.07 10.73 13.41
C PHE A 25 2.61 9.46 14.15
N ASN A 26 1.31 9.29 14.27
CA ASN A 26 0.75 8.18 15.03
C ASN A 26 0.80 6.86 14.24
N SER A 27 0.74 5.75 14.99
CA SER A 27 0.71 4.41 14.39
C SER A 27 -0.51 4.24 13.48
N ILE A 28 -0.31 3.58 12.35
CA ILE A 28 -1.39 3.21 11.43
C ILE A 28 -2.19 2.10 12.10
N THR A 29 -3.46 2.37 12.33
CA THR A 29 -4.37 1.48 13.07
C THR A 29 -5.23 0.58 12.17
N GLU A 30 -5.46 0.99 10.93
CA GLU A 30 -6.31 0.25 10.00
C GLU A 30 -5.47 -0.44 8.94
N ASN A 31 -5.35 -1.74 9.04
CA ASN A 31 -4.67 -2.56 8.05
C ASN A 31 -5.59 -2.86 6.85
N VAL A 32 -4.97 -3.26 5.75
CA VAL A 32 -5.69 -3.78 4.58
C VAL A 32 -6.51 -5.02 4.97
N PRO A 33 -7.77 -5.15 4.49
CA PRO A 33 -8.62 -6.30 4.81
C PRO A 33 -7.99 -7.63 4.37
N LYS A 34 -8.09 -8.66 5.23
CA LYS A 34 -7.58 -10.01 4.93
C LYS A 34 -8.13 -10.61 3.63
N ARG A 35 -9.29 -10.15 3.18
CA ARG A 35 -9.89 -10.53 1.87
C ARG A 35 -8.98 -10.20 0.68
N GLY A 36 -8.11 -9.20 0.80
CA GLY A 36 -7.12 -8.85 -0.22
C GLY A 36 -6.04 -9.92 -0.44
N TYR A 37 -5.80 -10.81 0.55
CA TYR A 37 -4.79 -11.86 0.46
C TYR A 37 -5.01 -12.77 -0.76
N HIS A 38 -6.22 -13.31 -0.94
CA HIS A 38 -6.53 -14.19 -2.06
C HIS A 38 -6.29 -13.50 -3.41
N ARG A 39 -6.62 -12.23 -3.52
CA ARG A 39 -6.43 -11.47 -4.76
C ARG A 39 -4.98 -11.17 -5.06
N HIS A 40 -4.22 -10.88 -4.02
CA HIS A 40 -2.78 -10.59 -4.16
C HIS A 40 -1.97 -11.84 -4.52
N PHE A 41 -2.37 -13.00 -4.02
CA PHE A 41 -1.66 -14.26 -4.16
C PHE A 41 -2.15 -15.11 -5.33
N PHE A 42 -3.47 -15.25 -5.51
CA PHE A 42 -4.06 -16.28 -6.37
C PHE A 42 -3.79 -16.06 -7.86
N ILE A 43 -3.99 -14.85 -8.37
CA ILE A 43 -3.80 -14.55 -9.80
C ILE A 43 -2.34 -14.77 -10.25
N PRO A 44 -1.33 -14.22 -9.56
CA PRO A 44 0.06 -14.48 -9.94
C PRO A 44 0.46 -15.95 -9.81
N SER A 45 -0.10 -16.69 -8.83
CA SER A 45 0.20 -18.10 -8.65
C SER A 45 -0.29 -18.94 -9.83
N ILE A 46 -1.47 -18.65 -10.37
CA ILE A 46 -1.98 -19.32 -11.58
C ILE A 46 -1.04 -19.09 -12.77
N ILE A 47 -0.60 -17.85 -12.97
CA ILE A 47 0.33 -17.50 -14.06
C ILE A 47 1.64 -18.26 -13.91
N LEU A 48 2.17 -18.38 -12.68
CA LEU A 48 3.39 -19.15 -12.40
C LEU A 48 3.22 -20.64 -12.70
N ILE A 49 2.09 -21.24 -12.32
CA ILE A 49 1.81 -22.65 -12.58
C ILE A 49 1.71 -22.92 -14.09
N LEU A 50 1.01 -22.05 -14.83
CA LEU A 50 0.93 -22.15 -16.30
C LEU A 50 2.31 -22.01 -16.95
N GLY A 51 3.12 -21.05 -16.50
CA GLY A 51 4.49 -20.88 -16.98
C GLY A 51 5.37 -22.08 -16.65
N ALA A 52 5.23 -22.67 -15.46
CA ALA A 52 5.96 -23.88 -15.07
C ALA A 52 5.57 -25.09 -15.91
N THR A 53 4.29 -25.22 -16.29
CA THR A 53 3.81 -26.31 -17.15
C THR A 53 4.43 -26.21 -18.54
N ILE A 54 4.46 -24.99 -19.10
CA ILE A 54 5.12 -24.73 -20.39
C ILE A 54 6.63 -25.01 -20.26
N GLY A 55 7.27 -24.53 -19.21
CA GLY A 55 8.70 -24.76 -18.96
C GLY A 55 9.05 -26.25 -18.77
N ALA A 56 8.17 -27.03 -18.14
CA ALA A 56 8.35 -28.46 -17.98
C ALA A 56 8.28 -29.22 -19.31
N TYR A 57 7.41 -28.75 -20.21
CA TYR A 57 7.28 -29.33 -21.55
C TYR A 57 8.52 -29.09 -22.44
N TYR A 58 9.07 -27.87 -22.41
CA TYR A 58 10.17 -27.48 -23.30
C TYR A 58 11.57 -27.69 -22.71
N TRP A 59 11.71 -27.68 -21.40
CA TRP A 59 13.03 -27.69 -20.74
C TRP A 59 13.20 -28.89 -19.83
N SER A 60 12.56 -28.87 -18.64
CA SER A 60 12.72 -29.92 -17.66
C SER A 60 11.70 -29.83 -16.53
N ILE A 61 11.46 -30.97 -15.87
CA ILE A 61 10.62 -31.06 -14.66
C ILE A 61 11.07 -30.16 -13.52
N TRP A 62 12.34 -29.70 -13.51
CA TRP A 62 12.89 -28.75 -12.53
C TRP A 62 12.15 -27.40 -12.51
N SER A 63 11.47 -27.02 -13.60
CA SER A 63 10.65 -25.79 -13.65
C SER A 63 9.53 -25.79 -12.61
N TYR A 64 8.99 -26.94 -12.24
CA TYR A 64 8.02 -27.04 -11.13
C TYR A 64 8.65 -26.75 -9.77
N MET A 65 9.89 -27.20 -9.53
CA MET A 65 10.60 -26.89 -8.28
C MET A 65 10.81 -25.38 -8.11
N ILE A 66 11.22 -24.71 -9.16
CA ILE A 66 11.39 -23.26 -9.17
C ILE A 66 10.05 -22.57 -8.93
N ALA A 67 8.97 -23.00 -9.60
CA ALA A 67 7.64 -22.43 -9.41
C ALA A 67 7.13 -22.58 -7.98
N ILE A 68 7.36 -23.74 -7.33
CA ILE A 68 6.96 -23.96 -5.94
C ILE A 68 7.68 -22.97 -5.00
N ILE A 69 8.99 -22.80 -5.16
CA ILE A 69 9.76 -21.84 -4.36
C ILE A 69 9.22 -20.43 -4.54
N MET A 70 8.95 -20.02 -5.80
CA MET A 70 8.39 -18.71 -6.10
C MET A 70 6.99 -18.52 -5.51
N ILE A 71 6.14 -19.54 -5.54
CA ILE A 71 4.80 -19.50 -4.95
C ILE A 71 4.87 -19.32 -3.44
N ILE A 72 5.78 -20.03 -2.75
CA ILE A 72 6.00 -19.88 -1.31
C ILE A 72 6.46 -18.47 -0.99
N PHE A 73 7.43 -17.93 -1.74
CA PHE A 73 7.90 -16.56 -1.56
C PHE A 73 6.77 -15.54 -1.74
N MET A 74 5.93 -15.70 -2.77
CA MET A 74 4.77 -14.83 -3.01
C MET A 74 3.71 -14.94 -1.93
N ALA A 75 3.48 -16.14 -1.36
CA ALA A 75 2.56 -16.32 -0.25
C ALA A 75 3.01 -15.55 0.99
N ILE A 76 4.30 -15.65 1.33
CA ILE A 76 4.91 -14.91 2.44
C ILE A 76 4.81 -13.40 2.18
N HIS A 77 5.17 -12.95 0.98
CA HIS A 77 5.09 -11.54 0.61
C HIS A 77 3.66 -11.00 0.70
N ALA A 78 2.68 -11.75 0.19
CA ALA A 78 1.26 -11.38 0.27
C ALA A 78 0.78 -11.28 1.73
N TYR A 79 1.21 -12.20 2.59
CA TYR A 79 0.88 -12.17 4.01
C TYR A 79 1.46 -10.94 4.71
N VAL A 80 2.74 -10.63 4.48
CA VAL A 80 3.40 -9.44 5.03
C VAL A 80 2.73 -8.16 4.51
N TYR A 81 2.43 -8.12 3.20
CA TYR A 81 1.75 -6.97 2.58
C TYR A 81 0.43 -6.66 3.28
N ILE A 82 -0.45 -7.63 3.42
CA ILE A 82 -1.78 -7.45 4.04
C ILE A 82 -1.69 -7.13 5.53
N SER A 83 -0.72 -7.73 6.24
CA SER A 83 -0.57 -7.53 7.68
C SER A 83 0.03 -6.17 8.05
N VAL A 84 0.86 -5.61 7.17
CA VAL A 84 1.65 -4.41 7.48
C VAL A 84 1.12 -3.18 6.74
N SER A 85 0.62 -3.33 5.51
CA SER A 85 0.08 -2.21 4.74
C SER A 85 -1.23 -1.72 5.37
N GLY A 86 -1.41 -0.43 5.39
CA GLY A 86 -2.61 0.16 5.97
C GLY A 86 -2.69 1.66 5.76
N LEU A 87 -3.85 2.19 6.10
CA LEU A 87 -4.21 3.59 5.99
C LEU A 87 -4.81 4.06 7.30
N CYS A 88 -4.43 5.23 7.74
CA CYS A 88 -5.07 5.92 8.85
C CYS A 88 -5.42 7.35 8.41
N ASN A 89 -6.70 7.65 8.41
CA ASN A 89 -7.20 8.99 8.10
C ASN A 89 -7.54 9.69 9.41
N ARG A 90 -6.94 10.84 9.66
CA ARG A 90 -7.20 11.72 10.79
C ARG A 90 -7.67 13.08 10.34
N LYS A 91 -8.05 13.93 11.29
CA LYS A 91 -8.61 15.26 10.99
C LYS A 91 -7.76 16.05 9.99
N ASN A 92 -6.43 16.08 10.15
CA ASN A 92 -5.53 16.94 9.38
C ASN A 92 -4.40 16.19 8.64
N GLU A 93 -4.20 14.91 8.95
CA GLU A 93 -3.13 14.11 8.37
C GLU A 93 -3.62 12.75 7.86
N ILE A 94 -3.00 12.27 6.82
CA ILE A 94 -3.16 10.90 6.35
C ILE A 94 -1.82 10.19 6.55
N ALA A 95 -1.88 9.05 7.20
CA ALA A 95 -0.76 8.15 7.35
C ALA A 95 -1.01 6.89 6.51
N LEU A 96 -0.11 6.59 5.60
CA LEU A 96 -0.18 5.43 4.71
C LEU A 96 1.09 4.59 4.87
N ARG A 97 0.93 3.29 5.08
CA ARG A 97 2.03 2.34 5.08
C ARG A 97 1.86 1.37 3.93
N GLN A 98 2.90 1.25 3.15
CA GLN A 98 2.98 0.35 2.01
C GLN A 98 4.19 -0.56 2.12
N VAL A 99 3.99 -1.84 1.89
CA VAL A 99 5.07 -2.82 1.75
C VAL A 99 5.42 -2.93 0.28
N SER A 100 6.69 -2.72 -0.05
CA SER A 100 7.31 -3.09 -1.31
C SER A 100 8.01 -4.43 -1.14
N ILE A 101 8.68 -4.95 -2.17
CA ILE A 101 9.31 -6.28 -2.15
C ILE A 101 10.26 -6.43 -0.94
N MET A 102 11.08 -5.42 -0.64
CA MET A 102 12.08 -5.46 0.45
C MET A 102 12.00 -4.28 1.42
N HIS A 103 11.04 -3.36 1.22
CA HIS A 103 10.99 -2.14 2.01
C HIS A 103 9.58 -1.88 2.53
N ILE A 104 9.51 -1.35 3.74
CA ILE A 104 8.28 -0.83 4.34
C ILE A 104 8.36 0.68 4.31
N ASN A 105 7.57 1.30 3.45
CA ASN A 105 7.48 2.74 3.34
C ASN A 105 6.30 3.25 4.17
N SER A 106 6.56 4.26 5.00
CA SER A 106 5.50 4.95 5.76
C SER A 106 5.47 6.39 5.31
N TYR A 107 4.35 6.80 4.77
CA TYR A 107 4.09 8.15 4.27
C TYR A 107 3.18 8.87 5.25
N TYR A 108 3.56 10.07 5.62
CA TYR A 108 2.77 10.97 6.45
C TYR A 108 2.62 12.29 5.71
N PHE A 109 1.41 12.69 5.42
CA PHE A 109 1.16 13.92 4.67
C PHE A 109 -0.11 14.62 5.16
N LYS A 110 -0.12 15.94 5.04
CA LYS A 110 -1.28 16.77 5.34
C LYS A 110 -2.30 16.67 4.20
N LYS A 111 -3.57 16.80 4.52
CA LYS A 111 -4.66 16.73 3.53
C LYS A 111 -4.60 17.83 2.49
N ASP A 112 -4.16 19.01 2.86
CA ASP A 112 -3.93 20.18 1.99
C ASP A 112 -2.81 19.97 0.94
N LYS A 113 -1.98 18.95 1.11
CA LYS A 113 -0.94 18.58 0.13
C LYS A 113 -1.40 17.57 -0.92
N ILE A 114 -2.63 17.08 -0.82
CA ILE A 114 -3.20 16.15 -1.79
C ILE A 114 -3.70 16.95 -2.98
N ILE A 115 -3.06 16.76 -4.14
CA ILE A 115 -3.46 17.38 -5.40
C ILE A 115 -4.60 16.60 -6.05
N GLY A 116 -4.56 15.28 -5.91
CA GLY A 116 -5.56 14.42 -6.51
C GLY A 116 -5.64 13.07 -5.83
N MET A 117 -6.81 12.46 -5.94
CA MET A 117 -7.06 11.10 -5.48
C MET A 117 -7.74 10.33 -6.61
N ASN A 118 -7.19 9.16 -6.93
CA ASN A 118 -7.76 8.25 -7.93
C ASN A 118 -8.11 6.93 -7.27
N VAL A 119 -9.32 6.44 -7.53
CA VAL A 119 -9.80 5.14 -7.06
C VAL A 119 -9.97 4.24 -8.27
N ASN A 120 -9.23 3.14 -8.28
CA ASN A 120 -9.32 2.14 -9.33
C ASN A 120 -9.95 0.87 -8.77
N GLN A 121 -11.11 0.51 -9.30
CA GLN A 121 -11.83 -0.69 -8.92
C GLN A 121 -12.21 -1.47 -10.18
N ASN A 122 -11.77 -2.70 -10.27
CA ASN A 122 -12.19 -3.61 -11.33
C ASN A 122 -13.32 -4.53 -10.84
N PRO A 123 -14.09 -5.19 -11.74
CA PRO A 123 -15.22 -6.04 -11.33
C PRO A 123 -14.87 -7.16 -10.35
N LEU A 124 -13.62 -7.64 -10.39
CA LEU A 124 -13.15 -8.67 -9.46
C LEU A 124 -12.90 -8.10 -8.05
N LEU A 125 -12.45 -6.86 -7.94
CA LEU A 125 -12.26 -6.17 -6.66
C LEU A 125 -13.59 -5.72 -6.07
N GLU A 126 -14.51 -5.25 -6.90
CA GLU A 126 -15.86 -4.86 -6.52
C GLU A 126 -16.60 -5.98 -5.79
N LYS A 127 -16.61 -7.21 -6.36
CA LYS A 127 -17.18 -8.39 -5.69
C LYS A 127 -16.60 -8.69 -4.31
N SER A 128 -15.40 -8.22 -4.03
CA SER A 128 -14.71 -8.40 -2.75
C SER A 128 -14.76 -7.16 -1.86
N HIS A 129 -15.48 -6.10 -2.27
CA HIS A 129 -15.53 -4.81 -1.59
C HIS A 129 -14.13 -4.22 -1.33
N LEU A 130 -13.27 -4.30 -2.36
CA LEU A 130 -11.90 -3.79 -2.34
C LEU A 130 -11.70 -2.81 -3.49
N ALA A 131 -10.81 -1.83 -3.29
CA ALA A 131 -10.37 -0.92 -4.33
C ALA A 131 -8.88 -0.58 -4.17
N HIS A 132 -8.28 -0.07 -5.23
CA HIS A 132 -6.94 0.51 -5.20
C HIS A 132 -7.07 2.02 -5.04
N LEU A 133 -6.39 2.55 -4.05
CA LEU A 133 -6.40 3.97 -3.73
C LEU A 133 -5.04 4.56 -4.12
N HIS A 134 -5.06 5.63 -4.91
CA HIS A 134 -3.88 6.35 -5.35
C HIS A 134 -3.98 7.80 -4.87
N PHE A 135 -2.97 8.28 -4.17
CA PHE A 135 -2.82 9.67 -3.77
C PHE A 135 -1.73 10.33 -4.60
N ILE A 136 -2.04 11.48 -5.17
CA ILE A 136 -1.07 12.35 -5.85
C ILE A 136 -0.79 13.49 -4.89
N ILE A 137 0.45 13.60 -4.43
CA ILE A 137 0.86 14.54 -3.40
C ILE A 137 1.86 15.53 -3.97
N ALA A 138 1.69 16.81 -3.60
CA ALA A 138 2.67 17.85 -3.90
C ALA A 138 3.94 17.64 -3.09
N LYS A 139 5.07 17.41 -3.78
CA LYS A 139 6.40 17.30 -3.17
C LYS A 139 7.37 18.28 -3.84
N GLY A 140 7.24 19.55 -3.51
CA GLY A 140 8.02 20.61 -4.17
C GLY A 140 7.68 20.73 -5.65
N ALA A 141 8.68 20.62 -6.52
CA ALA A 141 8.51 20.74 -7.97
C ALA A 141 8.01 19.46 -8.68
N VAL A 142 7.96 18.32 -7.97
CA VAL A 142 7.57 17.02 -8.52
C VAL A 142 6.42 16.45 -7.71
N ASN A 143 5.46 15.83 -8.37
CA ASN A 143 4.38 15.11 -7.70
C ASN A 143 4.83 13.69 -7.33
N GLU A 144 4.45 13.22 -6.15
CA GLU A 144 4.68 11.86 -5.72
C GLU A 144 3.36 11.07 -5.76
N ASP A 145 3.38 9.93 -6.45
CA ASP A 145 2.23 9.03 -6.59
C ASP A 145 2.35 7.88 -5.58
N ILE A 146 1.47 7.86 -4.58
CA ILE A 146 1.44 6.86 -3.52
C ILE A 146 0.23 5.97 -3.70
N LYS A 147 0.46 4.64 -3.78
CA LYS A 147 -0.57 3.65 -4.09
C LYS A 147 -0.81 2.72 -2.92
N LEU A 148 -2.04 2.57 -2.51
CA LEU A 148 -2.48 1.52 -1.58
C LEU A 148 -3.36 0.53 -2.34
N LYS A 149 -2.90 -0.72 -2.44
CA LYS A 149 -3.68 -1.79 -3.06
C LYS A 149 -4.58 -2.46 -2.03
N TYR A 150 -5.77 -2.89 -2.48
CA TYR A 150 -6.72 -3.67 -1.68
C TYR A 150 -7.28 -2.94 -0.45
N ALA A 151 -7.41 -1.62 -0.50
CA ALA A 151 -8.12 -0.86 0.54
C ALA A 151 -9.58 -1.31 0.62
N SER A 152 -10.18 -1.25 1.82
CA SER A 152 -11.61 -1.51 1.99
C SER A 152 -12.43 -0.39 1.35
N GLU A 153 -13.57 -0.73 0.75
CA GLU A 153 -14.51 0.24 0.20
C GLU A 153 -14.91 1.31 1.23
N LYS A 154 -15.11 0.92 2.50
CA LYS A 154 -15.37 1.86 3.59
C LYS A 154 -14.22 2.87 3.81
N GLN A 155 -12.98 2.40 3.76
CA GLN A 155 -11.81 3.27 3.88
C GLN A 155 -11.72 4.23 2.69
N VAL A 156 -12.05 3.76 1.50
CA VAL A 156 -12.07 4.56 0.28
C VAL A 156 -13.14 5.65 0.37
N GLN A 157 -14.38 5.30 0.72
CA GLN A 157 -15.48 6.26 0.87
C GLN A 157 -15.16 7.32 1.92
N LEU A 158 -14.66 6.92 3.09
CA LEU A 158 -14.26 7.87 4.14
C LEU A 158 -13.20 8.87 3.65
N ASN A 159 -12.26 8.41 2.83
CA ASN A 159 -11.22 9.29 2.28
C ASN A 159 -11.77 10.21 1.19
N ILE A 160 -12.69 9.74 0.34
CA ILE A 160 -13.39 10.54 -0.67
C ILE A 160 -14.20 11.65 0.02
N GLU A 161 -15.02 11.30 1.00
CA GLU A 161 -15.82 12.28 1.75
C GLU A 161 -14.94 13.33 2.44
N THR A 162 -13.83 12.89 3.01
CA THR A 162 -12.88 13.79 3.65
C THR A 162 -12.19 14.72 2.64
N TYR A 163 -11.87 14.23 1.45
CA TYR A 163 -11.27 15.00 0.38
C TYR A 163 -12.26 16.01 -0.21
N LEU A 164 -13.48 15.56 -0.51
CA LEU A 164 -14.54 16.42 -1.05
C LEU A 164 -15.09 17.42 0.00
N GLY A 165 -15.17 17.02 1.26
CA GLY A 165 -15.59 17.90 2.36
C GLY A 165 -14.61 19.03 2.64
N GLY A 166 -13.31 18.80 2.42
CA GLY A 166 -12.29 19.84 2.49
C GLY A 166 -12.32 20.84 1.34
N SER A 167 -12.87 20.48 0.18
CA SER A 167 -13.01 21.37 -0.97
C SER A 167 -14.25 22.27 -0.94
N LYS A 168 -15.12 22.13 0.06
CA LYS A 168 -16.34 22.97 0.23
C LYS A 168 -16.14 24.20 1.10
N ILE A 169 -14.90 24.51 1.48
CA ILE A 169 -14.58 25.71 2.28
C ILE A 169 -13.62 26.57 1.45
N GLU A 170 -14.13 27.12 0.36
CA GLU A 170 -13.69 28.35 -0.29
C GLU A 170 -14.89 29.05 -0.94
#